data_ea8a64394fe4c6b85843881c3cc7a5ba
#
_entry.id   ea8a64394fe4c6b85843881c3cc7a5ba
#
_cell.length_a   1.000
_cell.length_b   1.000
_cell.length_c   1.000
_cell.angle_alpha   90.00
_cell.angle_beta   90.00
_cell.angle_gamma   90.00
#
_symmetry.space_group_name_H-M   'P 1'
#
loop_
_entity.id
_entity.type
_entity.pdbx_description
1 polymer ?
#
loop_
_entity_poly.entity_id
_entity_poly.type
_entity_poly.pdbx_seq_one_letter_code
_entity_poly.pdbx_strand_id
1 'polypeptide(L)'
;LKHAPAIIILVIHFLIFAIVNQFLNPHPDMLDHWVWSRYLSLSYYEHPPMIAWLIRGITLIGGNTETALEVGSQLLTISIIALTYAGTFRLYGTKAALVTLLILCSMPYFTLGSIFLHITQPFLIFWVAALFLLIRFHQQPEKKWLLWIGIAAGLGALSKYIMLLFYLGLFIHLLLYRKTRKEILNPWLYAAGIISLAIFVPVLLWNAQHDWISFRWQLGKGTSGADFGENTLAFTLGHLLLFSPLWALMGGLGSGG
;
A
#
# COMPACT_ATOMS: atom_id res chain seq x y z
N LEU A 1 28.56 2.09 3.93
CA LEU A 1 28.36 1.73 5.35
C LEU A 1 27.16 2.42 6.04
N LYS A 2 26.71 3.61 5.57
CA LYS A 2 25.61 4.38 6.24
C LYS A 2 24.23 3.70 6.26
N HIS A 3 23.96 2.76 5.36
CA HIS A 3 22.72 2.00 5.32
C HIS A 3 22.83 0.61 5.99
N ALA A 4 24.01 0.22 6.49
CA ALA A 4 24.21 -1.07 7.12
C ALA A 4 23.25 -1.35 8.30
N PRO A 5 23.00 -0.39 9.22
CA PRO A 5 22.04 -0.63 10.30
C PRO A 5 20.63 -0.92 9.80
N ALA A 6 20.18 -0.23 8.74
CA ALA A 6 18.86 -0.46 8.17
C ALA A 6 18.76 -1.85 7.53
N ILE A 7 19.78 -2.27 6.79
CA ILE A 7 19.81 -3.60 6.18
C ILE A 7 19.78 -4.69 7.26
N ILE A 8 20.58 -4.53 8.33
CA ILE A 8 20.60 -5.48 9.45
C ILE A 8 19.21 -5.60 10.10
N ILE A 9 18.54 -4.47 10.37
CA ILE A 9 17.20 -4.48 10.97
C ILE A 9 16.20 -5.19 10.06
N LEU A 10 16.22 -4.93 8.74
CA LEU A 10 15.33 -5.59 7.79
C LEU A 10 15.61 -7.09 7.68
N VAL A 11 16.87 -7.51 7.72
CA VAL A 11 17.24 -8.93 7.73
C VAL A 11 16.76 -9.61 9.01
N ILE A 12 16.97 -8.97 10.17
CA ILE A 12 16.48 -9.48 11.45
C ILE A 12 14.95 -9.61 11.43
N HIS A 13 14.24 -8.59 10.95
CA HIS A 13 12.78 -8.62 10.78
C HIS A 13 12.36 -9.81 9.89
N PHE A 14 13.01 -10.00 8.74
CA PHE A 14 12.73 -11.13 7.86
C PHE A 14 12.93 -12.48 8.57
N LEU A 15 14.06 -12.66 9.26
CA LEU A 15 14.38 -13.92 9.95
C LEU A 15 13.39 -14.22 11.09
N ILE A 16 13.00 -13.20 11.87
CA ILE A 16 12.00 -13.37 12.93
C ILE A 16 10.70 -13.91 12.34
N PHE A 17 10.17 -13.29 11.26
CA PHE A 17 8.91 -13.73 10.68
C PHE A 17 9.03 -15.01 9.85
N ALA A 18 10.19 -15.33 9.30
CA ALA A 18 10.44 -16.63 8.72
C ALA A 18 10.34 -17.78 9.76
N ILE A 19 10.73 -17.49 11.01
CA ILE A 19 10.57 -18.45 12.13
C ILE A 19 9.12 -18.45 12.63
N VAL A 20 8.52 -17.28 12.85
CA VAL A 20 7.14 -17.17 13.38
C VAL A 20 6.13 -17.86 12.48
N ASN A 21 6.26 -17.71 11.16
CA ASN A 21 5.35 -18.30 10.18
C ASN A 21 5.34 -19.84 10.23
N GLN A 22 6.43 -20.50 10.69
CA GLN A 22 6.44 -21.96 10.85
C GLN A 22 5.47 -22.49 11.93
N PHE A 23 4.95 -21.60 12.78
CA PHE A 23 4.03 -21.93 13.88
C PHE A 23 2.60 -21.43 13.64
N LEU A 24 2.34 -20.79 12.50
CA LEU A 24 1.05 -20.21 12.16
C LEU A 24 0.40 -20.98 11.00
N ASN A 25 -0.92 -21.03 11.02
CA ASN A 25 -1.68 -21.53 9.87
C ASN A 25 -1.90 -20.39 8.85
N PRO A 26 -2.06 -20.72 7.56
CA PRO A 26 -2.37 -19.75 6.52
C PRO A 26 -3.65 -18.97 6.86
N HIS A 27 -3.62 -17.65 6.66
CA HIS A 27 -4.81 -16.83 6.82
C HIS A 27 -5.83 -17.13 5.70
N PRO A 28 -7.15 -17.22 5.99
CA PRO A 28 -8.17 -17.49 4.98
C PRO A 28 -8.10 -16.59 3.75
N ASP A 29 -7.93 -15.27 3.93
CA ASP A 29 -7.79 -14.33 2.80
C ASP A 29 -6.60 -14.66 1.90
N MET A 30 -5.48 -15.16 2.47
CA MET A 30 -4.32 -15.56 1.68
C MET A 30 -4.65 -16.77 0.80
N LEU A 31 -5.43 -17.72 1.33
CA LEU A 31 -5.88 -18.89 0.58
C LEU A 31 -6.87 -18.50 -0.54
N ASP A 32 -7.80 -17.60 -0.26
CA ASP A 32 -8.73 -17.08 -1.28
C ASP A 32 -7.98 -16.38 -2.41
N HIS A 33 -7.01 -15.52 -2.08
CA HIS A 33 -6.17 -14.86 -3.08
C HIS A 33 -5.29 -15.87 -3.85
N TRP A 34 -4.86 -16.95 -3.19
CA TRP A 34 -4.15 -18.04 -3.86
C TRP A 34 -5.06 -18.75 -4.87
N VAL A 35 -6.31 -19.05 -4.52
CA VAL A 35 -7.30 -19.61 -5.46
C VAL A 35 -7.47 -18.67 -6.66
N TRP A 36 -7.63 -17.36 -6.45
CA TRP A 36 -7.71 -16.39 -7.56
C TRP A 36 -6.49 -16.46 -8.48
N SER A 37 -5.31 -16.69 -7.92
CA SER A 37 -4.09 -16.80 -8.72
C SER A 37 -4.04 -18.04 -9.61
N ARG A 38 -4.91 -19.03 -9.37
CA ARG A 38 -5.04 -20.21 -10.25
C ARG A 38 -5.95 -19.92 -11.46
N TYR A 39 -6.86 -18.96 -11.31
CA TYR A 39 -7.83 -18.53 -12.31
C TYR A 39 -7.65 -17.04 -12.59
N LEU A 40 -6.56 -16.69 -13.30
CA LEU A 40 -6.23 -15.29 -13.55
C LEU A 40 -7.34 -14.59 -14.32
N SER A 41 -7.74 -13.43 -13.80
CA SER A 41 -8.76 -12.56 -14.37
C SER A 41 -8.28 -11.09 -14.37
N LEU A 42 -9.00 -10.24 -15.10
CA LEU A 42 -8.73 -8.80 -15.14
C LEU A 42 -9.30 -8.05 -13.94
N SER A 43 -10.19 -8.68 -13.18
CA SER A 43 -10.68 -8.27 -11.85
C SER A 43 -11.35 -9.46 -11.17
N TYR A 44 -11.77 -9.28 -9.93
CA TYR A 44 -12.49 -10.26 -9.13
C TYR A 44 -13.71 -9.61 -8.47
N TYR A 45 -14.58 -10.44 -7.88
CA TYR A 45 -15.81 -9.97 -7.25
C TYR A 45 -15.57 -8.86 -6.21
N GLU A 46 -14.57 -9.04 -5.34
CA GLU A 46 -14.32 -8.11 -4.24
C GLU A 46 -13.22 -7.07 -4.53
N HIS A 47 -12.21 -7.45 -5.34
CA HIS A 47 -10.97 -6.68 -5.46
C HIS A 47 -10.39 -6.66 -6.87
N PRO A 48 -9.58 -5.64 -7.21
CA PRO A 48 -8.75 -5.61 -8.41
C PRO A 48 -7.73 -6.76 -8.44
N PRO A 49 -7.10 -7.04 -9.61
CA PRO A 49 -6.42 -8.31 -9.85
C PRO A 49 -4.98 -8.41 -9.34
N MET A 50 -4.35 -7.31 -8.89
CA MET A 50 -2.91 -7.24 -8.62
C MET A 50 -2.41 -8.34 -7.69
N ILE A 51 -3.16 -8.63 -6.60
CA ILE A 51 -2.75 -9.64 -5.63
C ILE A 51 -2.69 -11.04 -6.27
N ALA A 52 -3.67 -11.41 -7.11
CA ALA A 52 -3.69 -12.69 -7.79
C ALA A 52 -2.52 -12.82 -8.79
N TRP A 53 -2.22 -11.75 -9.52
CA TRP A 53 -1.09 -11.73 -10.45
C TRP A 53 0.25 -11.85 -9.72
N LEU A 54 0.41 -11.16 -8.57
CA LEU A 54 1.62 -11.28 -7.74
C LEU A 54 1.78 -12.67 -7.16
N ILE A 55 0.71 -13.27 -6.61
CA ILE A 55 0.73 -14.64 -6.10
C ILE A 55 1.09 -15.63 -7.21
N ARG A 56 0.53 -15.43 -8.41
CA ARG A 56 0.91 -16.27 -9.56
C ARG A 56 2.40 -16.16 -9.85
N GLY A 57 2.97 -14.96 -9.87
CA GLY A 57 4.40 -14.74 -10.05
C GLY A 57 5.25 -15.38 -8.94
N ILE A 58 4.87 -15.18 -7.69
CA ILE A 58 5.53 -15.77 -6.52
C ILE A 58 5.55 -17.30 -6.61
N THR A 59 4.40 -17.91 -6.91
CA THR A 59 4.30 -19.37 -6.98
C THR A 59 4.96 -19.97 -8.24
N LEU A 60 5.15 -19.22 -9.30
CA LEU A 60 5.94 -19.64 -10.45
C LEU A 60 7.45 -19.72 -10.13
N ILE A 61 7.93 -18.85 -9.24
CA ILE A 61 9.36 -18.80 -8.87
C ILE A 61 9.64 -19.70 -7.66
N GLY A 62 8.85 -19.59 -6.59
CA GLY A 62 9.06 -20.26 -5.30
C GLY A 62 8.34 -21.61 -5.16
N GLY A 63 7.63 -22.05 -6.20
CA GLY A 63 6.78 -23.24 -6.12
C GLY A 63 5.41 -22.93 -5.50
N ASN A 64 4.48 -23.89 -5.66
CA ASN A 64 3.12 -23.78 -5.15
C ASN A 64 3.04 -24.25 -3.70
N THR A 65 3.74 -23.56 -2.80
CA THR A 65 3.87 -23.89 -1.40
C THR A 65 3.45 -22.72 -0.52
N GLU A 66 3.05 -23.04 0.70
CA GLU A 66 2.74 -22.06 1.74
C GLU A 66 3.95 -21.16 2.03
N THR A 67 5.13 -21.75 2.16
CA THR A 67 6.38 -21.01 2.38
C THR A 67 6.66 -19.98 1.27
N ALA A 68 6.33 -20.28 0.01
CA ALA A 68 6.50 -19.31 -1.07
C ALA A 68 5.57 -18.09 -0.88
N LEU A 69 4.34 -18.29 -0.40
CA LEU A 69 3.39 -17.21 -0.10
C LEU A 69 3.85 -16.37 1.09
N GLU A 70 4.33 -17.02 2.15
CA GLU A 70 4.86 -16.37 3.36
C GLU A 70 6.10 -15.51 3.03
N VAL A 71 7.06 -16.06 2.29
CA VAL A 71 8.23 -15.31 1.81
C VAL A 71 7.80 -14.15 0.93
N GLY A 72 6.83 -14.36 0.03
CA GLY A 72 6.26 -13.32 -0.80
C GLY A 72 5.64 -12.18 0.04
N SER A 73 4.89 -12.53 1.09
CA SER A 73 4.30 -11.58 2.04
C SER A 73 5.37 -10.74 2.73
N GLN A 74 6.40 -11.39 3.26
CA GLN A 74 7.52 -10.72 3.93
C GLN A 74 8.28 -9.78 2.98
N LEU A 75 8.55 -10.23 1.75
CA LEU A 75 9.25 -9.41 0.76
C LEU A 75 8.45 -8.15 0.37
N LEU A 76 7.12 -8.26 0.24
CA LEU A 76 6.26 -7.10 -0.02
C LEU A 76 6.26 -6.15 1.18
N THR A 77 6.13 -6.66 2.41
CA THR A 77 6.16 -5.84 3.63
C THR A 77 7.50 -5.13 3.79
N ILE A 78 8.62 -5.84 3.64
CA ILE A 78 9.96 -5.25 3.67
C ILE A 78 10.13 -4.19 2.57
N SER A 79 9.55 -4.41 1.40
CA SER A 79 9.60 -3.43 0.31
C SER A 79 8.89 -2.12 0.68
N ILE A 80 7.75 -2.17 1.38
CA ILE A 80 7.06 -0.98 1.89
C ILE A 80 7.95 -0.24 2.90
N ILE A 81 8.49 -0.99 3.87
CA ILE A 81 9.34 -0.45 4.93
C ILE A 81 10.62 0.18 4.35
N ALA A 82 11.28 -0.52 3.43
CA ALA A 82 12.50 -0.06 2.77
C ALA A 82 12.25 1.17 1.90
N LEU A 83 11.14 1.21 1.16
CA LEU A 83 10.75 2.36 0.35
C LEU A 83 10.49 3.59 1.24
N THR A 84 9.78 3.40 2.35
CA THR A 84 9.50 4.46 3.32
C THR A 84 10.79 4.96 3.99
N TYR A 85 11.67 4.04 4.38
CA TYR A 85 13.02 4.38 4.86
C TYR A 85 13.79 5.21 3.84
N ALA A 86 13.85 4.77 2.58
CA ALA A 86 14.60 5.45 1.53
C ALA A 86 14.06 6.87 1.25
N GLY A 87 12.75 7.04 1.28
CA GLY A 87 12.11 8.34 1.14
C GLY A 87 12.42 9.25 2.33
N THR A 88 12.22 8.77 3.55
CA THR A 88 12.52 9.52 4.78
C THR A 88 14.00 9.89 4.88
N PHE A 89 14.89 8.96 4.48
CA PHE A 89 16.33 9.24 4.42
C PHE A 89 16.66 10.42 3.51
N ARG A 90 16.03 10.48 2.34
CA ARG A 90 16.25 11.58 1.38
C ARG A 90 15.70 12.92 1.86
N LEU A 91 14.62 12.91 2.64
CA LEU A 91 13.96 14.13 3.13
C LEU A 91 14.54 14.66 4.42
N TYR A 92 14.87 13.77 5.36
CA TYR A 92 15.16 14.12 6.75
C TYR A 92 16.47 13.51 7.27
N GLY A 93 17.20 12.75 6.45
CA GLY A 93 18.49 12.16 6.81
C GLY A 93 18.40 10.87 7.61
N THR A 94 19.58 10.38 8.03
CA THR A 94 19.76 9.02 8.57
C THR A 94 19.01 8.79 9.88
N LYS A 95 19.03 9.75 10.82
CA LYS A 95 18.37 9.57 12.14
C LYS A 95 16.87 9.39 12.00
N ALA A 96 16.19 10.28 11.27
CA ALA A 96 14.75 10.19 11.01
C ALA A 96 14.40 8.90 10.29
N ALA A 97 15.18 8.50 9.29
CA ALA A 97 14.95 7.27 8.54
C ALA A 97 15.07 6.01 9.42
N LEU A 98 16.07 5.94 10.30
CA LEU A 98 16.22 4.80 11.22
C LEU A 98 15.08 4.76 12.26
N VAL A 99 14.66 5.90 12.79
CA VAL A 99 13.49 5.96 13.68
C VAL A 99 12.24 5.49 12.95
N THR A 100 11.99 5.98 11.73
CA THR A 100 10.87 5.51 10.89
C THR A 100 10.92 4.01 10.66
N LEU A 101 12.10 3.47 10.35
CA LEU A 101 12.29 2.03 10.16
C LEU A 101 11.92 1.23 11.40
N LEU A 102 12.41 1.64 12.57
CA LEU A 102 12.11 0.97 13.84
C LEU A 102 10.62 1.05 14.19
N ILE A 103 9.99 2.22 13.98
CA ILE A 103 8.56 2.39 14.15
C ILE A 103 7.79 1.39 13.28
N LEU A 104 8.07 1.35 11.97
CA LEU A 104 7.36 0.46 11.04
C LEU A 104 7.57 -1.01 11.37
N CYS A 105 8.80 -1.43 11.71
CA CYS A 105 9.08 -2.81 12.10
C CYS A 105 8.40 -3.22 13.42
N SER A 106 8.07 -2.26 14.30
CA SER A 106 7.40 -2.52 15.58
C SER A 106 5.88 -2.33 15.56
N MET A 107 5.32 -1.80 14.45
CA MET A 107 3.88 -1.62 14.32
C MET A 107 3.18 -2.96 14.06
N PRO A 108 2.15 -3.34 14.84
CA PRO A 108 1.39 -4.57 14.64
C PRO A 108 0.85 -4.73 13.21
N TYR A 109 0.49 -3.63 12.55
CA TYR A 109 0.03 -3.64 11.17
C TYR A 109 1.05 -4.26 10.19
N PHE A 110 2.34 -3.89 10.28
CA PHE A 110 3.39 -4.45 9.43
C PHE A 110 3.84 -5.85 9.89
N THR A 111 3.68 -6.15 11.19
CA THR A 111 3.83 -7.50 11.72
C THR A 111 2.83 -8.46 11.06
N LEU A 112 1.54 -8.10 11.05
CA LEU A 112 0.50 -8.87 10.36
C LEU A 112 0.78 -8.98 8.86
N GLY A 113 1.21 -7.90 8.21
CA GLY A 113 1.62 -7.92 6.81
C GLY A 113 2.79 -8.85 6.51
N SER A 114 3.62 -9.20 7.51
CA SER A 114 4.71 -10.19 7.36
C SER A 114 4.26 -11.63 7.56
N ILE A 115 3.05 -11.84 8.06
CA ILE A 115 2.49 -13.16 8.34
C ILE A 115 1.69 -13.67 7.13
N PHE A 116 0.86 -12.83 6.49
CA PHE A 116 0.03 -13.28 5.38
C PHE A 116 -0.04 -12.26 4.23
N LEU A 117 -0.13 -12.79 3.03
CA LEU A 117 -0.14 -12.04 1.79
C LEU A 117 -1.54 -11.49 1.52
N HIS A 118 -1.64 -10.15 1.41
CA HIS A 118 -2.91 -9.45 1.32
C HIS A 118 -2.87 -8.30 0.30
N ILE A 119 -4.02 -7.92 -0.24
CA ILE A 119 -4.17 -6.83 -1.22
C ILE A 119 -3.57 -5.49 -0.78
N THR A 120 -3.45 -5.28 0.53
CA THR A 120 -2.98 -3.99 1.08
C THR A 120 -1.48 -3.79 0.89
N GLN A 121 -0.67 -4.84 0.80
CA GLN A 121 0.78 -4.72 0.60
C GLN A 121 1.13 -4.10 -0.75
N PRO A 122 0.69 -4.63 -1.91
CA PRO A 122 0.98 -3.98 -3.19
C PRO A 122 0.36 -2.59 -3.27
N PHE A 123 -0.82 -2.37 -2.71
CA PHE A 123 -1.42 -1.05 -2.62
C PHE A 123 -0.51 -0.06 -1.89
N LEU A 124 0.02 -0.41 -0.71
CA LEU A 124 0.90 0.47 0.07
C LEU A 124 2.24 0.76 -0.62
N ILE A 125 2.81 -0.21 -1.35
CA ILE A 125 4.01 0.03 -2.15
C ILE A 125 3.76 1.19 -3.13
N PHE A 126 2.67 1.12 -3.88
CA PHE A 126 2.35 2.12 -4.89
C PHE A 126 1.86 3.44 -4.28
N TRP A 127 1.14 3.40 -3.16
CA TRP A 127 0.72 4.58 -2.42
C TRP A 127 1.94 5.37 -1.91
N VAL A 128 2.87 4.70 -1.24
CA VAL A 128 4.10 5.31 -0.72
C VAL A 128 4.97 5.81 -1.87
N ALA A 129 5.12 5.04 -2.96
CA ALA A 129 5.84 5.47 -4.15
C ALA A 129 5.23 6.75 -4.74
N ALA A 130 3.90 6.80 -4.92
CA ALA A 130 3.22 7.97 -5.46
C ALA A 130 3.41 9.21 -4.58
N LEU A 131 3.36 9.08 -3.24
CA LEU A 131 3.63 10.17 -2.31
C LEU A 131 5.06 10.69 -2.43
N PHE A 132 6.07 9.82 -2.47
CA PHE A 132 7.47 10.25 -2.62
C PHE A 132 7.74 10.86 -3.99
N LEU A 133 7.13 10.36 -5.05
CA LEU A 133 7.20 10.94 -6.38
C LEU A 133 6.57 12.35 -6.41
N LEU A 134 5.44 12.54 -5.71
CA LEU A 134 4.80 13.85 -5.57
C LEU A 134 5.70 14.83 -4.81
N ILE A 135 6.34 14.41 -3.73
CA ILE A 135 7.32 15.23 -3.01
C ILE A 135 8.51 15.58 -3.92
N ARG A 136 9.02 14.62 -4.69
CA ARG A 136 10.09 14.86 -5.67
C ARG A 136 9.68 15.85 -6.74
N PHE A 137 8.44 15.75 -7.25
CA PHE A 137 7.91 16.73 -8.20
C PHE A 137 7.87 18.13 -7.61
N HIS A 138 7.50 18.29 -6.33
CA HIS A 138 7.51 19.59 -5.67
C HIS A 138 8.93 20.17 -5.49
N GLN A 139 9.92 19.33 -5.26
CA GLN A 139 11.32 19.75 -5.13
C GLN A 139 11.97 20.07 -6.48
N GLN A 140 11.63 19.31 -7.50
CA GLN A 140 12.16 19.40 -8.86
C GLN A 140 11.02 19.14 -9.85
N PRO A 141 10.31 20.17 -10.33
CA PRO A 141 9.12 20.02 -11.19
C PRO A 141 9.51 19.59 -12.62
N GLU A 142 9.76 18.30 -12.79
CA GLU A 142 10.02 17.68 -14.07
C GLU A 142 8.87 16.76 -14.49
N LYS A 143 8.52 16.76 -15.79
CA LYS A 143 7.43 15.94 -16.37
C LYS A 143 7.53 14.46 -16.02
N LYS A 144 8.75 13.90 -15.92
CA LYS A 144 8.97 12.49 -15.61
C LYS A 144 8.36 12.07 -14.27
N TRP A 145 8.36 12.96 -13.28
CA TRP A 145 7.80 12.65 -11.96
C TRP A 145 6.28 12.51 -12.01
N LEU A 146 5.59 13.37 -12.78
CA LEU A 146 4.15 13.23 -13.00
C LEU A 146 3.81 11.91 -13.70
N LEU A 147 4.55 11.53 -14.74
CA LEU A 147 4.34 10.25 -15.44
C LEU A 147 4.52 9.06 -14.51
N TRP A 148 5.56 9.05 -13.67
CA TRP A 148 5.77 8.01 -12.68
C TRP A 148 4.67 7.99 -11.61
N ILE A 149 4.13 9.17 -11.19
CA ILE A 149 2.96 9.24 -10.31
C ILE A 149 1.76 8.56 -10.97
N GLY A 150 1.52 8.83 -12.26
CA GLY A 150 0.44 8.19 -13.02
C GLY A 150 0.57 6.66 -13.04
N ILE A 151 1.78 6.15 -13.29
CA ILE A 151 2.07 4.69 -13.26
C ILE A 151 1.83 4.13 -11.85
N ALA A 152 2.40 4.74 -10.82
CA ALA A 152 2.24 4.26 -9.44
C ALA A 152 0.76 4.30 -9.00
N ALA A 153 0.04 5.37 -9.33
CA ALA A 153 -1.37 5.50 -8.99
C ALA A 153 -2.24 4.48 -9.75
N GLY A 154 -1.95 4.20 -11.02
CA GLY A 154 -2.63 3.17 -11.79
C GLY A 154 -2.41 1.76 -11.24
N LEU A 155 -1.15 1.40 -10.92
CA LEU A 155 -0.81 0.12 -10.31
C LEU A 155 -1.40 -0.01 -8.89
N GLY A 156 -1.45 1.09 -8.13
CA GLY A 156 -2.13 1.15 -6.85
C GLY A 156 -3.64 0.90 -6.98
N ALA A 157 -4.28 1.45 -8.02
CA ALA A 157 -5.69 1.22 -8.32
C ALA A 157 -5.97 -0.25 -8.73
N LEU A 158 -5.06 -0.91 -9.45
CA LEU A 158 -5.10 -2.35 -9.71
C LEU A 158 -4.94 -3.19 -8.44
N SER A 159 -4.43 -2.61 -7.35
CA SER A 159 -4.25 -3.29 -6.07
C SER A 159 -5.45 -3.11 -5.15
N LYS A 160 -5.99 -1.89 -5.04
CA LYS A 160 -7.12 -1.59 -4.14
C LYS A 160 -7.86 -0.33 -4.59
N TYR A 161 -9.19 -0.37 -4.62
CA TYR A 161 -10.05 0.76 -5.06
C TYR A 161 -9.86 2.03 -4.21
N ILE A 162 -9.46 1.89 -2.95
CA ILE A 162 -9.19 3.04 -2.06
C ILE A 162 -8.09 3.98 -2.60
N MET A 163 -7.33 3.56 -3.62
CA MET A 163 -6.40 4.43 -4.34
C MET A 163 -7.07 5.67 -4.94
N LEU A 164 -8.39 5.64 -5.14
CA LEU A 164 -9.16 6.82 -5.54
C LEU A 164 -8.99 8.00 -4.57
N LEU A 165 -8.75 7.74 -3.28
CA LEU A 165 -8.47 8.79 -2.29
C LEU A 165 -7.15 9.52 -2.55
N PHE A 166 -6.16 8.87 -3.19
CA PHE A 166 -4.95 9.55 -3.62
C PHE A 166 -5.24 10.62 -4.67
N TYR A 167 -6.08 10.31 -5.66
CA TYR A 167 -6.46 11.30 -6.68
C TYR A 167 -7.26 12.44 -6.08
N LEU A 168 -8.19 12.13 -5.19
CA LEU A 168 -8.95 13.14 -4.47
C LEU A 168 -8.03 14.05 -3.64
N GLY A 169 -7.10 13.46 -2.89
CA GLY A 169 -6.12 14.19 -2.09
C GLY A 169 -5.20 15.06 -2.96
N LEU A 170 -4.73 14.54 -4.11
CA LEU A 170 -3.94 15.28 -5.08
C LEU A 170 -4.74 16.46 -5.64
N PHE A 171 -6.00 16.25 -6.04
CA PHE A 171 -6.87 17.30 -6.56
C PHE A 171 -7.11 18.40 -5.52
N ILE A 172 -7.45 18.04 -4.28
CA ILE A 172 -7.62 18.98 -3.18
C ILE A 172 -6.33 19.76 -2.92
N HIS A 173 -5.18 19.07 -2.90
CA HIS A 173 -3.87 19.72 -2.73
C HIS A 173 -3.59 20.77 -3.82
N LEU A 174 -3.84 20.44 -5.08
CA LEU A 174 -3.65 21.36 -6.21
C LEU A 174 -4.59 22.57 -6.15
N LEU A 175 -5.82 22.39 -5.64
CA LEU A 175 -6.78 23.50 -5.48
C LEU A 175 -6.42 24.43 -4.31
N LEU A 176 -6.06 23.88 -3.17
CA LEU A 176 -5.88 24.63 -1.93
C LEU A 176 -4.49 25.27 -1.84
N TYR A 177 -3.45 24.59 -2.33
CA TYR A 177 -2.09 25.08 -2.21
C TYR A 177 -1.70 26.01 -3.37
N ARG A 178 -1.67 27.31 -3.09
CA ARG A 178 -1.48 28.36 -4.13
C ARG A 178 -0.25 28.13 -5.03
N LYS A 179 0.86 27.59 -4.49
CA LYS A 179 2.11 27.38 -5.25
C LYS A 179 1.99 26.31 -6.31
N THR A 180 1.12 25.32 -6.11
CA THR A 180 0.92 24.19 -7.05
C THR A 180 -0.31 24.35 -7.93
N ARG A 181 -1.16 25.35 -7.68
CA ARG A 181 -2.39 25.57 -8.45
C ARG A 181 -2.16 25.71 -9.95
N LYS A 182 -1.02 26.28 -10.37
CA LYS A 182 -0.62 26.37 -11.78
C LYS A 182 -0.46 25.01 -12.45
N GLU A 183 -0.15 23.95 -11.67
CA GLU A 183 0.02 22.60 -12.19
C GLU A 183 -1.31 21.98 -12.66
N ILE A 184 -2.45 22.56 -12.30
CA ILE A 184 -3.76 22.17 -12.86
C ILE A 184 -3.78 22.38 -14.37
N LEU A 185 -3.04 23.36 -14.89
CA LEU A 185 -2.93 23.63 -16.33
C LEU A 185 -1.77 22.85 -17.00
N ASN A 186 -1.03 22.05 -16.24
CA ASN A 186 0.11 21.29 -16.75
C ASN A 186 -0.38 20.07 -17.57
N PRO A 187 -0.09 20.00 -18.88
CA PRO A 187 -0.56 18.89 -19.72
C PRO A 187 -0.01 17.52 -19.26
N TRP A 188 1.15 17.48 -18.60
CA TRP A 188 1.74 16.24 -18.08
C TRP A 188 0.97 15.68 -16.90
N LEU A 189 0.21 16.49 -16.16
CA LEU A 189 -0.72 16.01 -15.13
C LEU A 189 -1.85 15.20 -15.76
N TYR A 190 -2.40 15.68 -16.88
CA TYR A 190 -3.44 14.95 -17.62
C TYR A 190 -2.88 13.68 -18.28
N ALA A 191 -1.66 13.75 -18.84
CA ALA A 191 -0.97 12.57 -19.36
C ALA A 191 -0.77 11.51 -18.28
N ALA A 192 -0.40 11.89 -17.05
CA ALA A 192 -0.31 10.99 -15.90
C ALA A 192 -1.68 10.36 -15.57
N GLY A 193 -2.76 11.14 -15.60
CA GLY A 193 -4.12 10.65 -15.41
C GLY A 193 -4.52 9.63 -16.48
N ILE A 194 -4.21 9.91 -17.75
CA ILE A 194 -4.47 8.99 -18.87
C ILE A 194 -3.69 7.68 -18.70
N ILE A 195 -2.40 7.74 -18.34
CA ILE A 195 -1.59 6.56 -18.07
C ILE A 195 -2.21 5.73 -16.95
N SER A 196 -2.60 6.39 -15.87
CA SER A 196 -3.22 5.72 -14.74
C SER A 196 -4.53 5.04 -15.12
N LEU A 197 -5.37 5.73 -15.88
CA LEU A 197 -6.62 5.18 -16.40
C LEU A 197 -6.37 4.00 -17.35
N ALA A 198 -5.39 4.12 -18.25
CA ALA A 198 -5.02 3.04 -19.17
C ALA A 198 -4.58 1.76 -18.42
N ILE A 199 -3.81 1.92 -17.34
CA ILE A 199 -3.43 0.80 -16.46
C ILE A 199 -4.67 0.18 -15.79
N PHE A 200 -5.67 0.99 -15.44
CA PHE A 200 -6.89 0.53 -14.77
C PHE A 200 -7.96 -0.01 -15.72
N VAL A 201 -7.85 0.21 -17.04
CA VAL A 201 -8.80 -0.28 -18.07
C VAL A 201 -9.16 -1.76 -17.91
N PRO A 202 -8.24 -2.70 -17.62
CA PRO A 202 -8.59 -4.11 -17.44
C PRO A 202 -9.71 -4.33 -16.42
N VAL A 203 -9.68 -3.61 -15.30
CA VAL A 203 -10.73 -3.69 -14.25
C VAL A 203 -12.06 -3.14 -14.76
N LEU A 204 -12.04 -2.04 -15.52
CA LEU A 204 -13.26 -1.45 -16.09
C LEU A 204 -13.91 -2.41 -17.09
N LEU A 205 -13.11 -3.01 -17.99
CA LEU A 205 -13.59 -3.96 -18.99
C LEU A 205 -14.22 -5.19 -18.34
N TRP A 206 -13.55 -5.74 -17.32
CA TRP A 206 -14.08 -6.88 -16.57
C TRP A 206 -15.40 -6.53 -15.88
N ASN A 207 -15.48 -5.40 -15.19
CA ASN A 207 -16.70 -4.98 -14.51
C ASN A 207 -17.86 -4.72 -15.48
N ALA A 208 -17.59 -4.13 -16.66
CA ALA A 208 -18.60 -3.92 -17.70
C ALA A 208 -19.21 -5.26 -18.22
N GLN A 209 -18.39 -6.33 -18.22
CA GLN A 209 -18.84 -7.68 -18.63
C GLN A 209 -19.52 -8.47 -17.49
N HIS A 210 -19.43 -7.98 -16.24
CA HIS A 210 -19.94 -8.65 -15.04
C HIS A 210 -20.89 -7.74 -14.24
N ASP A 211 -21.73 -6.96 -14.94
CA ASP A 211 -22.77 -6.10 -14.34
C ASP A 211 -22.27 -5.15 -13.25
N TRP A 212 -21.04 -4.71 -13.36
CA TRP A 212 -20.39 -3.81 -12.38
C TRP A 212 -20.37 -4.35 -10.94
N ILE A 213 -20.34 -5.68 -10.79
CA ILE A 213 -20.55 -6.38 -9.52
C ILE A 213 -19.52 -5.98 -8.47
N SER A 214 -18.25 -5.80 -8.87
CA SER A 214 -17.16 -5.44 -7.94
C SER A 214 -17.36 -4.04 -7.35
N PHE A 215 -17.79 -3.07 -8.17
CA PHE A 215 -18.07 -1.73 -7.68
C PHE A 215 -19.35 -1.69 -6.83
N ARG A 216 -20.40 -2.43 -7.23
CA ARG A 216 -21.64 -2.54 -6.43
C ARG A 216 -21.37 -3.16 -5.06
N TRP A 217 -20.52 -4.18 -4.99
CA TRP A 217 -20.09 -4.79 -3.73
C TRP A 217 -19.38 -3.80 -2.81
N GLN A 218 -18.42 -3.04 -3.33
CA GLN A 218 -17.68 -2.07 -2.54
C GLN A 218 -18.58 -0.93 -2.03
N LEU A 219 -19.52 -0.45 -2.85
CA LEU A 219 -20.50 0.55 -2.44
C LEU A 219 -21.46 -0.01 -1.38
N GLY A 220 -21.92 -1.26 -1.56
CA GLY A 220 -22.80 -1.94 -0.60
C GLY A 220 -22.16 -2.10 0.78
N LYS A 221 -20.86 -2.41 0.87
CA LYS A 221 -20.13 -2.46 2.15
C LYS A 221 -20.14 -1.12 2.89
N GLY A 222 -20.11 0.00 2.17
CA GLY A 222 -20.13 1.35 2.78
C GLY A 222 -21.52 1.80 3.21
N THR A 223 -22.58 1.16 2.73
CA THR A 223 -23.98 1.56 3.01
C THR A 223 -24.74 0.54 3.87
N SER A 224 -24.20 -0.66 4.11
CA SER A 224 -24.80 -1.63 5.02
C SER A 224 -24.73 -1.05 6.44
N GLY A 225 -25.92 -0.72 6.97
CA GLY A 225 -26.13 0.00 8.23
C GLY A 225 -25.51 -0.73 9.42
N ALA A 226 -24.29 -0.40 9.67
CA ALA A 226 -23.58 -0.77 10.87
C ALA A 226 -23.95 0.19 11.97
N ASP A 227 -24.17 -0.32 13.15
CA ASP A 227 -24.42 0.51 14.35
C ASP A 227 -23.23 1.48 14.51
N PHE A 228 -23.50 2.78 14.29
CA PHE A 228 -22.43 3.80 14.21
C PHE A 228 -21.59 3.83 15.51
N GLY A 229 -22.23 3.57 16.67
CA GLY A 229 -21.56 3.60 17.97
C GLY A 229 -20.57 2.44 18.15
N GLU A 230 -21.01 1.19 17.94
CA GLU A 230 -20.17 0.01 18.10
C GLU A 230 -19.02 -0.01 17.08
N ASN A 231 -19.29 0.34 15.84
CA ASN A 231 -18.27 0.37 14.81
C ASN A 231 -17.27 1.49 14.99
N THR A 232 -17.67 2.67 15.47
CA THR A 232 -16.74 3.77 15.76
C THR A 232 -15.80 3.40 16.89
N LEU A 233 -16.29 2.76 17.96
CA LEU A 233 -15.44 2.30 19.05
C LEU A 233 -14.47 1.20 18.60
N ALA A 234 -14.98 0.16 17.92
CA ALA A 234 -14.16 -0.92 17.39
C ALA A 234 -13.11 -0.41 16.39
N PHE A 235 -13.48 0.51 15.50
CA PHE A 235 -12.58 1.19 14.57
C PHE A 235 -11.49 1.96 15.32
N THR A 236 -11.86 2.77 16.31
CA THR A 236 -10.90 3.59 17.08
C THR A 236 -9.95 2.72 17.88
N LEU A 237 -10.45 1.73 18.60
CA LEU A 237 -9.63 0.79 19.38
C LEU A 237 -8.75 -0.08 18.47
N GLY A 238 -9.30 -0.57 17.35
CA GLY A 238 -8.55 -1.33 16.36
C GLY A 238 -7.38 -0.52 15.78
N HIS A 239 -7.60 0.74 15.44
CA HIS A 239 -6.54 1.62 14.95
C HIS A 239 -5.48 1.91 16.02
N LEU A 240 -5.88 2.18 17.27
CA LEU A 240 -4.93 2.39 18.37
C LEU A 240 -4.06 1.14 18.60
N LEU A 241 -4.64 -0.05 18.52
CA LEU A 241 -3.90 -1.30 18.66
C LEU A 241 -2.95 -1.56 17.48
N LEU A 242 -3.42 -1.33 16.24
CA LEU A 242 -2.64 -1.56 15.02
C LEU A 242 -1.47 -0.57 14.86
N PHE A 243 -1.65 0.68 15.28
CA PHE A 243 -0.62 1.72 15.18
C PHE A 243 0.27 1.82 16.43
N SER A 244 0.13 0.93 17.38
CA SER A 244 0.86 0.88 18.66
C SER A 244 0.65 2.13 19.54
N PRO A 245 -0.10 2.01 20.64
CA PRO A 245 -0.35 3.13 21.58
C PRO A 245 0.95 3.71 22.15
N LEU A 246 2.03 2.92 22.18
CA LEU A 246 3.34 3.36 22.66
C LEU A 246 3.91 4.53 21.80
N TRP A 247 3.76 4.45 20.48
CA TRP A 247 4.23 5.50 19.57
C TRP A 247 3.34 6.74 19.59
N ALA A 248 2.03 6.56 19.78
CA ALA A 248 1.11 7.68 19.98
C ALA A 248 1.43 8.46 21.27
N LEU A 249 1.75 7.77 22.37
CA LEU A 249 2.16 8.37 23.63
C LEU A 249 3.50 9.09 23.50
N MET A 250 4.50 8.50 22.83
CA MET A 250 5.81 9.13 22.64
C MET A 250 5.75 10.38 21.74
N GLY A 251 4.91 10.37 20.71
CA GLY A 251 4.67 11.53 19.85
C GLY A 251 4.01 12.69 20.59
N GLY A 252 3.06 12.40 21.50
CA GLY A 252 2.42 13.39 22.36
C GLY A 252 3.37 14.04 23.38
N LEU A 253 4.33 13.28 23.90
CA LEU A 253 5.35 13.77 24.83
C LEU A 253 6.45 14.60 24.15
N GLY A 254 6.70 14.38 22.86
CA GLY A 254 7.71 15.11 22.08
C GLY A 254 7.25 16.46 21.51
N SER A 255 5.96 16.78 21.56
CA SER A 255 5.38 18.03 21.02
C SER A 255 5.30 19.17 22.06
N GLY A 256 5.82 18.97 23.27
CA GLY A 256 5.78 19.92 24.40
C GLY A 256 7.12 20.62 24.67
N GLY A 257 8.02 20.69 23.68
CA GLY A 257 9.30 21.39 23.81
C GLY A 257 9.52 22.41 22.71
#